data_0daaf93634e0cd587442e7fa7cbe6f33
#
_entry.id   0daaf93634e0cd587442e7fa7cbe6f33
#
_cell.length_a   1.000
_cell.length_b   1.000
_cell.length_c   1.000
_cell.angle_alpha   90.00
_cell.angle_beta   90.00
_cell.angle_gamma   90.00
#
_symmetry.space_group_name_H-M   'P 1'
#
loop_
_entity.id
_entity.type
_entity.pdbx_description
1 polymer ?
#
loop_
_entity_poly.entity_id
_entity_poly.type
_entity_poly.pdbx_seq_one_letter_code
_entity_poly.pdbx_strand_id
1 'polypeptide(L)'
;ISRVKEFLGGHALGSPGGYPVYLQRWTRMGQTSDKNLEALLLLGEPEAVVAVAHAPGLTDELARRAWWCQPTMEIARWMLEKDAVIQGKMGKVLADFLIEHLPFEESPDARMHTIRLVLYGKLIDEETTAKLWRMAKGVPYYFIGFLEFMPENLPADQPARADYAEAAARLQPLIDSGNAHAERLLSLFSANGQTFLHAVSEVLTRPSTSLVVYALMDAISRYFYRMGYPIQTENLEALQSAAGEVSRGEREAPAALQALLATVPQYRQQIEAMLLLSGLTRNTADPWLLRNTAVGALMRRKIEPLAAPINQAVHILRTPVQDA
;
A
#
# COMPACT_ATOMS: atom_id res chain seq x y z
N ILE A 1 24.04 39.39 4.59
CA ILE A 1 23.72 38.19 3.79
C ILE A 1 22.24 37.83 3.98
N SER A 2 21.69 37.67 5.21
CA SER A 2 20.29 37.33 5.47
C SER A 2 19.29 38.32 4.81
N ARG A 3 19.49 39.62 4.95
CA ARG A 3 18.65 40.66 4.30
C ARG A 3 18.69 40.63 2.77
N VAL A 4 19.83 40.27 2.16
CA VAL A 4 19.95 40.11 0.70
C VAL A 4 19.18 38.87 0.22
N LYS A 5 19.23 37.81 0.98
CA LYS A 5 18.47 36.58 0.71
C LYS A 5 16.95 36.79 0.85
N GLU A 6 16.50 37.51 1.89
CA GLU A 6 15.11 37.95 2.06
C GLU A 6 14.62 38.82 0.90
N PHE A 7 15.45 39.76 0.46
CA PHE A 7 15.14 40.64 -0.66
C PHE A 7 15.06 39.90 -1.99
N LEU A 8 15.99 38.94 -2.25
CA LEU A 8 15.98 38.12 -3.44
C LEU A 8 14.81 37.14 -3.40
N GLY A 9 14.50 36.53 -2.25
CA GLY A 9 13.34 35.66 -2.04
C GLY A 9 12.02 36.40 -2.26
N GLY A 10 11.89 37.63 -1.73
CA GLY A 10 10.72 38.50 -1.93
C GLY A 10 10.55 38.94 -3.39
N HIS A 11 11.64 39.22 -4.10
CA HIS A 11 11.60 39.63 -5.50
C HIS A 11 11.33 38.49 -6.47
N ALA A 12 11.89 37.30 -6.21
CA ALA A 12 11.68 36.13 -7.04
C ALA A 12 10.28 35.53 -6.87
N LEU A 13 9.62 35.74 -5.71
CA LEU A 13 8.39 35.06 -5.32
C LEU A 13 7.22 36.02 -5.06
N GLY A 14 7.43 37.33 -5.07
CA GLY A 14 6.37 38.33 -4.93
C GLY A 14 5.64 38.35 -3.58
N SER A 15 6.26 37.88 -2.49
CA SER A 15 5.61 37.77 -1.18
C SER A 15 6.44 38.41 -0.04
N PRO A 16 5.86 39.28 0.80
CA PRO A 16 6.51 39.80 1.99
C PRO A 16 6.31 38.90 3.21
N GLY A 17 7.38 38.41 3.79
CA GLY A 17 7.45 37.97 5.17
C GLY A 17 6.89 36.56 5.53
N GLY A 18 7.55 35.51 5.10
CA GLY A 18 7.20 34.17 5.54
C GLY A 18 7.75 33.06 4.63
N TYR A 19 9.06 33.06 4.52
CA TYR A 19 9.81 32.32 3.52
C TYR A 19 9.52 30.78 3.40
N PRO A 20 9.42 29.93 4.44
CA PRO A 20 9.34 28.49 4.27
C PRO A 20 7.96 27.97 3.85
N VAL A 21 6.89 28.49 4.43
CA VAL A 21 5.52 27.97 4.22
C VAL A 21 4.96 28.37 2.84
N TYR A 22 5.31 29.53 2.34
CA TYR A 22 4.89 30.02 1.03
C TYR A 22 5.55 29.24 -0.11
N LEU A 23 6.82 28.90 -0.02
CA LEU A 23 7.53 28.12 -1.02
C LEU A 23 6.92 26.74 -1.18
N GLN A 24 6.64 26.03 -0.09
CA GLN A 24 5.98 24.74 -0.13
C GLN A 24 4.59 24.81 -0.75
N ARG A 25 3.82 25.86 -0.48
CA ARG A 25 2.47 26.04 -1.01
C ARG A 25 2.49 26.36 -2.51
N TRP A 26 3.37 27.23 -2.97
CA TRP A 26 3.51 27.64 -4.37
C TRP A 26 3.97 26.50 -5.26
N THR A 27 4.96 25.77 -4.84
CA THR A 27 5.49 24.63 -5.60
C THR A 27 4.49 23.47 -5.68
N ARG A 28 3.73 23.21 -4.62
CA ARG A 28 2.64 22.21 -4.61
C ARG A 28 1.47 22.57 -5.52
N MET A 29 1.23 23.84 -5.78
CA MET A 29 0.13 24.28 -6.64
C MET A 29 0.47 24.29 -8.13
N GLY A 30 1.65 23.79 -8.53
CA GLY A 30 2.06 23.71 -9.95
C GLY A 30 2.25 25.07 -10.63
N GLN A 31 2.32 26.17 -9.87
CA GLN A 31 2.40 27.53 -10.39
C GLN A 31 3.84 27.99 -10.68
N THR A 32 4.82 27.17 -10.37
CA THR A 32 6.24 27.51 -10.50
C THR A 32 6.81 26.85 -11.76
N SER A 33 7.33 27.66 -12.69
CA SER A 33 8.01 27.13 -13.89
C SER A 33 9.37 26.53 -13.55
N ASP A 34 9.90 25.65 -14.41
CA ASP A 34 11.20 24.99 -14.22
C ASP A 34 12.33 25.99 -13.97
N LYS A 35 12.33 27.13 -14.67
CA LYS A 35 13.32 28.21 -14.47
C LYS A 35 13.29 28.80 -13.07
N ASN A 36 12.10 28.91 -12.46
CA ASN A 36 11.95 29.39 -11.11
C ASN A 36 12.41 28.36 -10.09
N LEU A 37 12.19 27.06 -10.35
CA LEU A 37 12.69 25.98 -9.50
C LEU A 37 14.24 25.93 -9.52
N GLU A 38 14.87 26.13 -10.67
CA GLU A 38 16.33 26.27 -10.77
C GLU A 38 16.83 27.45 -9.94
N ALA A 39 16.18 28.61 -10.06
CA ALA A 39 16.55 29.81 -9.32
C ALA A 39 16.42 29.63 -7.79
N LEU A 40 15.43 28.82 -7.33
CA LEU A 40 15.29 28.49 -5.92
C LEU A 40 16.49 27.73 -5.36
N LEU A 41 17.03 26.78 -6.11
CA LEU A 41 18.21 26.01 -5.69
C LEU A 41 19.45 26.90 -5.52
N LEU A 42 19.56 28.00 -6.29
CA LEU A 42 20.66 28.96 -6.18
C LEU A 42 20.65 29.74 -4.86
N LEU A 43 19.52 29.76 -4.15
CA LEU A 43 19.45 30.38 -2.83
C LEU A 43 20.28 29.65 -1.78
N GLY A 44 20.53 28.35 -1.98
CA GLY A 44 21.30 27.50 -1.07
C GLY A 44 20.66 27.32 0.30
N GLU A 45 19.35 27.54 0.42
CA GLU A 45 18.60 27.36 1.66
C GLU A 45 17.94 25.95 1.68
N PRO A 46 17.99 25.22 2.82
CA PRO A 46 17.36 23.91 2.93
C PRO A 46 15.87 23.88 2.54
N GLU A 47 15.15 24.94 2.90
CA GLU A 47 13.73 25.10 2.59
C GLU A 47 13.46 25.23 1.09
N ALA A 48 14.38 25.82 0.34
CA ALA A 48 14.29 25.92 -1.12
C ALA A 48 14.47 24.52 -1.76
N VAL A 49 15.40 23.72 -1.25
CA VAL A 49 15.59 22.32 -1.69
C VAL A 49 14.33 21.49 -1.42
N VAL A 50 13.75 21.60 -0.22
CA VAL A 50 12.48 20.94 0.15
C VAL A 50 11.36 21.36 -0.81
N ALA A 51 11.24 22.66 -1.11
CA ALA A 51 10.23 23.18 -2.02
C ALA A 51 10.38 22.61 -3.43
N VAL A 52 11.60 22.51 -3.94
CA VAL A 52 11.90 21.91 -5.26
C VAL A 52 11.60 20.42 -5.26
N ALA A 53 11.99 19.68 -4.23
CA ALA A 53 11.74 18.24 -4.11
C ALA A 53 10.23 17.90 -4.11
N HIS A 54 9.40 18.80 -3.56
CA HIS A 54 7.94 18.65 -3.57
C HIS A 54 7.24 19.12 -4.84
N ALA A 55 7.94 19.87 -5.70
CA ALA A 55 7.31 20.50 -6.86
C ALA A 55 6.69 19.46 -7.80
N PRO A 56 5.44 19.67 -8.29
CA PRO A 56 4.83 18.78 -9.28
C PRO A 56 5.61 18.69 -10.59
N GLY A 57 6.28 19.78 -10.98
CA GLY A 57 7.12 19.87 -12.18
C GLY A 57 8.58 19.47 -11.95
N LEU A 58 8.90 18.69 -10.92
CA LEU A 58 10.26 18.20 -10.68
C LEU A 58 10.73 17.31 -11.83
N THR A 59 11.79 17.72 -12.51
CA THR A 59 12.46 16.93 -13.55
C THR A 59 13.61 16.10 -12.96
N ASP A 60 14.10 15.10 -13.69
CA ASP A 60 15.26 14.29 -13.27
C ASP A 60 16.52 15.13 -13.05
N GLU A 61 16.73 16.15 -13.88
CA GLU A 61 17.88 17.07 -13.75
C GLU A 61 17.73 18.00 -12.51
N LEU A 62 16.54 18.50 -12.25
CA LEU A 62 16.29 19.28 -11.03
C LEU A 62 16.43 18.42 -9.77
N ALA A 63 15.99 17.16 -9.83
CA ALA A 63 16.19 16.19 -8.75
C ALA A 63 17.68 15.93 -8.50
N ARG A 64 18.49 15.78 -9.56
CA ARG A 64 19.95 15.63 -9.45
C ARG A 64 20.59 16.83 -8.74
N ARG A 65 20.20 18.04 -9.06
CA ARG A 65 20.71 19.26 -8.43
C ARG A 65 20.25 19.42 -6.98
N ALA A 66 18.96 19.15 -6.71
CA ALA A 66 18.43 19.17 -5.34
C ALA A 66 19.13 18.13 -4.46
N TRP A 67 19.36 16.93 -5.01
CA TRP A 67 20.10 15.86 -4.35
C TRP A 67 21.53 16.27 -3.99
N TRP A 68 22.23 16.92 -4.92
CA TRP A 68 23.57 17.41 -4.66
C TRP A 68 23.62 18.45 -3.53
N CYS A 69 22.56 19.29 -3.40
CA CYS A 69 22.47 20.29 -2.34
C CYS A 69 22.19 19.69 -0.97
N GLN A 70 21.33 18.65 -0.89
CA GLN A 70 20.88 18.09 0.39
C GLN A 70 20.53 16.59 0.26
N PRO A 71 21.51 15.69 0.37
CA PRO A 71 21.31 14.25 0.26
C PRO A 71 20.77 13.66 1.58
N THR A 72 19.44 13.71 1.77
CA THR A 72 18.77 13.12 2.94
C THR A 72 17.70 12.12 2.52
N MET A 73 17.38 11.16 3.41
CA MET A 73 16.33 10.17 3.14
C MET A 73 14.96 10.81 2.88
N GLU A 74 14.67 11.90 3.54
CA GLU A 74 13.42 12.64 3.38
C GLU A 74 13.31 13.25 1.98
N ILE A 75 14.35 13.96 1.53
CA ILE A 75 14.45 14.52 0.17
C ILE A 75 14.36 13.41 -0.89
N ALA A 76 15.07 12.30 -0.70
CA ALA A 76 15.03 11.17 -1.61
C ALA A 76 13.61 10.60 -1.75
N ARG A 77 12.87 10.42 -0.65
CA ARG A 77 11.48 9.94 -0.67
C ARG A 77 10.57 10.91 -1.46
N TRP A 78 10.62 12.20 -1.19
CA TRP A 78 9.78 13.19 -1.89
C TRP A 78 10.05 13.24 -3.40
N MET A 79 11.31 13.15 -3.79
CA MET A 79 11.67 13.10 -5.21
C MET A 79 11.19 11.81 -5.88
N LEU A 80 11.25 10.66 -5.20
CA LEU A 80 10.74 9.39 -5.71
C LEU A 80 9.20 9.29 -5.76
N GLU A 81 8.47 10.28 -5.28
CA GLU A 81 7.03 10.41 -5.52
C GLU A 81 6.71 10.93 -6.94
N LYS A 82 7.72 11.31 -7.72
CA LYS A 82 7.56 11.90 -9.06
C LYS A 82 7.94 10.91 -10.15
N ASP A 83 7.01 10.60 -11.05
CA ASP A 83 7.24 9.66 -12.16
C ASP A 83 8.43 10.06 -13.05
N ALA A 84 8.62 11.38 -13.28
CA ALA A 84 9.76 11.88 -14.04
C ALA A 84 11.12 11.52 -13.42
N VAL A 85 11.19 11.44 -12.09
CA VAL A 85 12.40 11.04 -11.36
C VAL A 85 12.55 9.52 -11.35
N ILE A 86 11.44 8.78 -11.11
CA ILE A 86 11.42 7.31 -11.14
C ILE A 86 11.91 6.79 -12.49
N GLN A 87 11.45 7.38 -13.59
CA GLN A 87 11.81 6.99 -14.96
C GLN A 87 13.18 7.54 -15.39
N GLY A 88 13.74 8.49 -14.64
CA GLY A 88 15.02 9.11 -14.89
C GLY A 88 16.21 8.34 -14.30
N LYS A 89 17.41 8.94 -14.43
CA LYS A 89 18.64 8.37 -13.88
C LYS A 89 18.70 8.47 -12.37
N MET A 90 18.06 9.48 -11.78
CA MET A 90 18.04 9.70 -10.34
C MET A 90 17.19 8.66 -9.60
N GLY A 91 16.18 8.07 -10.24
CA GLY A 91 15.33 7.06 -9.63
C GLY A 91 16.13 5.95 -8.95
N LYS A 92 17.04 5.31 -9.69
CA LYS A 92 17.88 4.25 -9.13
C LYS A 92 18.85 4.77 -8.07
N VAL A 93 19.47 5.93 -8.30
CA VAL A 93 20.44 6.52 -7.33
C VAL A 93 19.78 6.76 -5.98
N LEU A 94 18.57 7.34 -5.99
CA LEU A 94 17.81 7.63 -4.77
C LEU A 94 17.31 6.36 -4.10
N ALA A 95 16.88 5.36 -4.88
CA ALA A 95 16.45 4.08 -4.34
C ALA A 95 17.60 3.32 -3.67
N ASP A 96 18.77 3.24 -4.31
CA ASP A 96 19.96 2.61 -3.74
C ASP A 96 20.37 3.28 -2.41
N PHE A 97 20.38 4.61 -2.37
CA PHE A 97 20.64 5.37 -1.13
C PHE A 97 19.61 5.06 -0.04
N LEU A 98 18.31 5.07 -0.37
CA LEU A 98 17.26 4.77 0.60
C LEU A 98 17.35 3.35 1.16
N ILE A 99 17.69 2.37 0.33
CA ILE A 99 17.88 0.98 0.78
C ILE A 99 19.11 0.82 1.66
N GLU A 100 20.21 1.49 1.31
CA GLU A 100 21.44 1.47 2.14
C GLU A 100 21.18 2.08 3.52
N HIS A 101 20.42 3.18 3.58
CA HIS A 101 20.15 3.91 4.83
C HIS A 101 18.90 3.43 5.58
N LEU A 102 18.12 2.52 5.01
CA LEU A 102 16.87 2.01 5.61
C LEU A 102 17.05 1.48 7.05
N PRO A 103 18.15 0.82 7.43
CA PRO A 103 18.35 0.36 8.81
C PRO A 103 18.45 1.50 9.84
N PHE A 104 18.82 2.70 9.41
CA PHE A 104 19.00 3.87 10.28
C PHE A 104 17.73 4.74 10.40
N GLU A 105 16.70 4.47 9.60
CA GLU A 105 15.43 5.16 9.72
C GLU A 105 14.67 4.61 10.94
N GLU A 106 14.27 5.49 11.84
CA GLU A 106 13.58 5.10 13.08
C GLU A 106 12.06 4.99 12.91
N SER A 107 11.48 5.81 12.02
CA SER A 107 10.05 5.87 11.80
C SER A 107 9.51 4.66 11.02
N PRO A 108 8.59 3.84 11.59
CA PRO A 108 7.93 2.76 10.85
C PRO A 108 7.23 3.23 9.59
N ASP A 109 6.60 4.40 9.63
CA ASP A 109 5.87 4.97 8.50
C ASP A 109 6.83 5.38 7.37
N ALA A 110 7.97 5.98 7.71
CA ALA A 110 9.00 6.35 6.74
C ALA A 110 9.65 5.12 6.11
N ARG A 111 9.93 4.06 6.91
CA ARG A 111 10.41 2.76 6.39
C ARG A 111 9.42 2.13 5.43
N MET A 112 8.15 2.04 5.83
CA MET A 112 7.08 1.52 4.96
C MET A 112 6.98 2.32 3.67
N HIS A 113 7.01 3.65 3.75
CA HIS A 113 6.97 4.53 2.59
C HIS A 113 8.15 4.29 1.64
N THR A 114 9.37 4.15 2.18
CA THR A 114 10.56 3.79 1.39
C THR A 114 10.34 2.48 0.61
N ILE A 115 9.90 1.41 1.28
CA ILE A 115 9.64 0.11 0.62
C ILE A 115 8.60 0.27 -0.51
N ARG A 116 7.53 1.02 -0.25
CA ARG A 116 6.48 1.27 -1.25
C ARG A 116 7.04 1.98 -2.48
N LEU A 117 7.85 3.03 -2.32
CA LEU A 117 8.43 3.81 -3.42
C LEU A 117 9.36 2.96 -4.30
N VAL A 118 10.27 2.20 -3.70
CA VAL A 118 11.25 1.41 -4.47
C VAL A 118 10.60 0.25 -5.22
N LEU A 119 9.54 -0.36 -4.66
CA LEU A 119 8.77 -1.42 -5.31
C LEU A 119 7.83 -0.87 -6.40
N TYR A 120 7.16 0.26 -6.14
CA TYR A 120 6.33 0.95 -7.13
C TYR A 120 7.12 1.29 -8.39
N GLY A 121 8.29 1.91 -8.24
CA GLY A 121 9.16 2.31 -9.33
C GLY A 121 9.94 1.17 -9.98
N LYS A 122 9.90 -0.05 -9.41
CA LYS A 122 10.76 -1.19 -9.82
C LYS A 122 12.24 -0.81 -9.87
N LEU A 123 12.68 -0.05 -8.86
CA LEU A 123 14.00 0.59 -8.82
C LEU A 123 15.10 -0.29 -8.22
N ILE A 124 14.74 -1.45 -7.69
CA ILE A 124 15.63 -2.41 -7.04
C ILE A 124 15.63 -3.74 -7.80
N ASP A 125 16.73 -4.47 -7.70
CA ASP A 125 16.87 -5.78 -8.32
C ASP A 125 16.17 -6.91 -7.54
N GLU A 126 16.13 -8.09 -8.12
CA GLU A 126 15.48 -9.26 -7.53
C GLU A 126 16.16 -9.70 -6.22
N GLU A 127 17.49 -9.57 -6.11
CA GLU A 127 18.21 -9.93 -4.91
C GLU A 127 17.84 -9.02 -3.73
N THR A 128 17.81 -7.72 -3.97
CA THR A 128 17.37 -6.71 -3.00
C THR A 128 15.89 -6.91 -2.63
N THR A 129 15.05 -7.20 -3.61
CA THR A 129 13.62 -7.51 -3.41
C THR A 129 13.46 -8.73 -2.47
N ALA A 130 14.19 -9.82 -2.74
CA ALA A 130 14.17 -11.02 -1.89
C ALA A 130 14.73 -10.75 -0.49
N LYS A 131 15.76 -9.89 -0.36
CA LYS A 131 16.29 -9.47 0.93
C LYS A 131 15.25 -8.70 1.75
N LEU A 132 14.55 -7.74 1.14
CA LEU A 132 13.50 -6.96 1.81
C LEU A 132 12.34 -7.85 2.25
N TRP A 133 11.93 -8.82 1.42
CA TRP A 133 10.92 -9.82 1.80
C TRP A 133 11.32 -10.62 3.03
N ARG A 134 12.58 -11.10 3.08
CA ARG A 134 13.09 -11.80 4.27
C ARG A 134 13.09 -10.91 5.52
N MET A 135 13.46 -9.63 5.37
CA MET A 135 13.40 -8.66 6.47
C MET A 135 11.99 -8.39 6.96
N ALA A 136 10.97 -8.45 6.08
CA ALA A 136 9.57 -8.27 6.42
C ALA A 136 9.07 -9.28 7.47
N LYS A 137 9.65 -10.49 7.55
CA LYS A 137 9.33 -11.48 8.61
C LYS A 137 9.65 -10.97 10.02
N GLY A 138 10.66 -10.14 10.16
CA GLY A 138 11.01 -9.45 11.41
C GLY A 138 10.31 -8.09 11.57
N VAL A 139 9.97 -7.46 10.46
CA VAL A 139 9.43 -6.09 10.36
C VAL A 139 8.18 -6.09 9.47
N PRO A 140 6.99 -6.55 9.97
CA PRO A 140 5.84 -6.89 9.13
C PRO A 140 5.31 -5.76 8.24
N TYR A 141 5.44 -4.50 8.64
CA TYR A 141 5.00 -3.39 7.79
C TYR A 141 5.77 -3.25 6.47
N TYR A 142 6.89 -3.96 6.30
CA TYR A 142 7.55 -4.07 4.99
C TYR A 142 6.72 -4.86 3.99
N PHE A 143 5.90 -5.81 4.43
CA PHE A 143 4.99 -6.54 3.55
C PHE A 143 4.03 -5.62 2.78
N ILE A 144 3.66 -4.45 3.34
CA ILE A 144 2.69 -3.52 2.73
C ILE A 144 3.07 -3.17 1.29
N GLY A 145 4.34 -2.82 1.04
CA GLY A 145 4.79 -2.48 -0.32
C GLY A 145 4.64 -3.65 -1.29
N PHE A 146 4.91 -4.88 -0.84
CA PHE A 146 4.73 -6.08 -1.66
C PHE A 146 3.27 -6.38 -1.93
N LEU A 147 2.42 -6.33 -0.90
CA LEU A 147 0.97 -6.54 -1.03
C LEU A 147 0.31 -5.51 -1.95
N GLU A 148 0.85 -4.29 -2.00
CA GLU A 148 0.31 -3.21 -2.81
C GLU A 148 0.77 -3.26 -4.27
N PHE A 149 2.06 -3.53 -4.53
CA PHE A 149 2.66 -3.38 -5.85
C PHE A 149 3.02 -4.68 -6.55
N MET A 150 3.08 -5.79 -5.81
CA MET A 150 3.42 -7.12 -6.35
C MET A 150 2.45 -8.23 -5.87
N PRO A 151 1.14 -7.97 -5.67
CA PRO A 151 0.24 -8.93 -5.01
C PRO A 151 0.10 -10.27 -5.74
N GLU A 152 0.27 -10.27 -7.06
CA GLU A 152 0.17 -11.49 -7.89
C GLU A 152 1.54 -12.17 -8.13
N ASN A 153 2.63 -11.59 -7.60
CA ASN A 153 3.99 -12.09 -7.82
C ASN A 153 4.83 -11.94 -6.55
N LEU A 154 4.28 -12.43 -5.43
CA LEU A 154 5.00 -12.42 -4.14
C LEU A 154 6.10 -13.49 -4.15
N PRO A 155 7.22 -13.27 -3.45
CA PRO A 155 8.21 -14.31 -3.22
C PRO A 155 7.56 -15.55 -2.58
N ALA A 156 7.85 -16.74 -3.11
CA ALA A 156 7.25 -17.99 -2.64
C ALA A 156 7.63 -18.25 -1.16
N ASP A 157 6.65 -18.23 -0.27
CA ASP A 157 6.82 -18.38 1.16
C ASP A 157 5.86 -19.38 1.80
N GLN A 158 4.66 -19.55 1.22
CA GLN A 158 3.64 -20.49 1.68
C GLN A 158 3.32 -21.49 0.58
N PRO A 159 3.07 -22.77 0.92
CA PRO A 159 2.57 -23.73 -0.07
C PRO A 159 1.14 -23.37 -0.48
N ALA A 160 0.72 -23.85 -1.65
CA ALA A 160 -0.68 -23.84 -2.03
C ALA A 160 -1.51 -24.66 -1.02
N ARG A 161 -2.77 -24.32 -0.86
CA ARG A 161 -3.71 -25.06 -0.01
C ARG A 161 -3.81 -26.52 -0.47
N ALA A 162 -3.96 -27.46 0.45
CA ALA A 162 -3.91 -28.89 0.14
C ALA A 162 -4.96 -29.34 -0.90
N ASP A 163 -6.13 -28.70 -0.89
CA ASP A 163 -7.24 -28.94 -1.83
C ASP A 163 -7.18 -28.06 -3.09
N TYR A 164 -6.07 -27.36 -3.36
CA TYR A 164 -5.93 -26.45 -4.50
C TYR A 164 -6.22 -27.12 -5.85
N ALA A 165 -5.68 -28.33 -6.07
CA ALA A 165 -5.88 -29.05 -7.34
C ALA A 165 -7.35 -29.45 -7.56
N GLU A 166 -8.04 -29.88 -6.51
CA GLU A 166 -9.47 -30.19 -6.57
C GLU A 166 -10.31 -28.93 -6.81
N ALA A 167 -10.02 -27.84 -6.06
CA ALA A 167 -10.66 -26.54 -6.27
C ALA A 167 -10.46 -26.03 -7.70
N ALA A 168 -9.25 -26.17 -8.26
CA ALA A 168 -8.95 -25.78 -9.63
C ALA A 168 -9.83 -26.54 -10.64
N ALA A 169 -9.92 -27.84 -10.52
CA ALA A 169 -10.76 -28.67 -11.41
C ALA A 169 -12.25 -28.26 -11.37
N ARG A 170 -12.77 -27.90 -10.19
CA ARG A 170 -14.17 -27.49 -10.01
C ARG A 170 -14.44 -26.05 -10.48
N LEU A 171 -13.46 -25.15 -10.31
CA LEU A 171 -13.61 -23.72 -10.64
C LEU A 171 -13.25 -23.39 -12.09
N GLN A 172 -12.45 -24.22 -12.77
CA GLN A 172 -11.96 -23.96 -14.13
C GLN A 172 -13.07 -23.62 -15.13
N PRO A 173 -14.21 -24.35 -15.18
CA PRO A 173 -15.29 -24.01 -16.11
C PRO A 173 -15.87 -22.59 -15.90
N LEU A 174 -15.92 -22.13 -14.65
CA LEU A 174 -16.37 -20.79 -14.33
C LEU A 174 -15.31 -19.74 -14.72
N ILE A 175 -14.04 -20.06 -14.51
CA ILE A 175 -12.92 -19.17 -14.90
C ILE A 175 -12.87 -19.03 -16.41
N ASP A 176 -13.02 -20.12 -17.16
CA ASP A 176 -13.06 -20.11 -18.64
C ASP A 176 -14.24 -19.30 -19.20
N SER A 177 -15.33 -19.19 -18.41
CA SER A 177 -16.46 -18.32 -18.74
C SER A 177 -16.28 -16.85 -18.30
N GLY A 178 -15.12 -16.49 -17.73
CA GLY A 178 -14.80 -15.12 -17.30
C GLY A 178 -15.33 -14.76 -15.91
N ASN A 179 -15.59 -15.73 -15.02
CA ASN A 179 -16.03 -15.47 -13.65
C ASN A 179 -14.88 -14.98 -12.77
N ALA A 180 -14.77 -13.68 -12.58
CA ALA A 180 -13.72 -13.05 -11.78
C ALA A 180 -13.73 -13.44 -10.28
N HIS A 181 -14.90 -13.84 -9.73
CA HIS A 181 -14.99 -14.31 -8.35
C HIS A 181 -14.38 -15.72 -8.21
N ALA A 182 -14.61 -16.60 -9.19
CA ALA A 182 -14.01 -17.95 -9.22
C ALA A 182 -12.49 -17.86 -9.40
N GLU A 183 -12.02 -16.98 -10.31
CA GLU A 183 -10.61 -16.72 -10.53
C GLU A 183 -9.94 -16.21 -9.24
N ARG A 184 -10.54 -15.24 -8.54
CA ARG A 184 -10.00 -14.72 -7.29
C ARG A 184 -9.99 -15.76 -6.16
N LEU A 185 -11.05 -16.58 -6.03
CA LEU A 185 -11.10 -17.63 -5.04
C LEU A 185 -9.99 -18.67 -5.27
N LEU A 186 -9.79 -19.11 -6.51
CA LEU A 186 -8.72 -20.03 -6.85
C LEU A 186 -7.33 -19.41 -6.64
N SER A 187 -7.16 -18.15 -6.99
CA SER A 187 -5.92 -17.39 -6.73
C SER A 187 -5.58 -17.37 -5.24
N LEU A 188 -6.57 -17.18 -4.36
CA LEU A 188 -6.35 -17.22 -2.90
C LEU A 188 -5.88 -18.58 -2.40
N PHE A 189 -6.27 -19.69 -3.04
CA PHE A 189 -5.84 -21.03 -2.66
C PHE A 189 -4.44 -21.38 -3.19
N SER A 190 -3.94 -20.65 -4.17
CA SER A 190 -2.59 -20.83 -4.71
C SER A 190 -1.50 -20.50 -3.69
N ALA A 191 -0.26 -20.92 -3.96
CA ALA A 191 0.90 -20.56 -3.13
C ALA A 191 1.07 -19.05 -2.96
N ASN A 192 0.86 -18.27 -4.04
CA ASN A 192 0.92 -16.81 -3.99
C ASN A 192 -0.20 -16.22 -3.12
N GLY A 193 -1.44 -16.70 -3.28
CA GLY A 193 -2.58 -16.26 -2.46
C GLY A 193 -2.40 -16.60 -0.98
N GLN A 194 -1.88 -17.79 -0.66
CA GLN A 194 -1.57 -18.20 0.71
C GLN A 194 -0.46 -17.32 1.32
N THR A 195 0.53 -16.94 0.51
CA THR A 195 1.58 -16.00 0.92
C THR A 195 1.01 -14.60 1.18
N PHE A 196 0.10 -14.12 0.31
CA PHE A 196 -0.63 -12.86 0.52
C PHE A 196 -1.40 -12.87 1.84
N LEU A 197 -2.22 -13.88 2.08
CA LEU A 197 -3.03 -14.02 3.29
C LEU A 197 -2.16 -14.12 4.55
N HIS A 198 -1.04 -14.83 4.48
CA HIS A 198 -0.09 -14.90 5.58
C HIS A 198 0.50 -13.53 5.91
N ALA A 199 0.96 -12.79 4.91
CA ALA A 199 1.51 -11.45 5.10
C ALA A 199 0.49 -10.47 5.70
N VAL A 200 -0.78 -10.52 5.26
CA VAL A 200 -1.89 -9.75 5.87
C VAL A 200 -2.01 -10.04 7.36
N SER A 201 -2.04 -11.31 7.76
CA SER A 201 -2.14 -11.72 9.16
C SER A 201 -0.93 -11.27 9.98
N GLU A 202 0.28 -11.35 9.44
CA GLU A 202 1.51 -10.90 10.11
C GLU A 202 1.47 -9.40 10.43
N VAL A 203 1.02 -8.57 9.49
CA VAL A 203 0.88 -7.11 9.71
C VAL A 203 -0.17 -6.81 10.79
N LEU A 204 -1.34 -7.49 10.78
CA LEU A 204 -2.39 -7.29 11.78
C LEU A 204 -1.99 -7.79 13.17
N THR A 205 -1.19 -8.84 13.25
CA THR A 205 -0.70 -9.39 14.52
C THR A 205 0.32 -8.47 15.19
N ARG A 206 1.12 -7.75 14.40
CA ARG A 206 2.17 -6.83 14.87
C ARG A 206 2.06 -5.44 14.23
N PRO A 207 0.92 -4.75 14.41
CA PRO A 207 0.71 -3.42 13.85
C PRO A 207 1.64 -2.41 14.54
N SER A 208 2.27 -1.53 13.77
CA SER A 208 3.14 -0.49 14.32
C SER A 208 2.42 0.84 14.54
N THR A 209 1.71 1.35 13.52
CA THR A 209 1.03 2.65 13.52
C THR A 209 -0.33 2.57 12.83
N SER A 210 -1.18 3.59 13.00
CA SER A 210 -2.44 3.70 12.25
C SER A 210 -2.23 3.77 10.75
N LEU A 211 -1.18 4.45 10.28
CA LEU A 211 -0.87 4.57 8.85
C LEU A 211 -0.54 3.21 8.23
N VAL A 212 0.17 2.35 8.95
CA VAL A 212 0.45 0.98 8.51
C VAL A 212 -0.84 0.17 8.36
N VAL A 213 -1.78 0.29 9.30
CA VAL A 213 -3.06 -0.43 9.21
C VAL A 213 -3.92 0.11 8.06
N TYR A 214 -3.98 1.42 7.87
CA TYR A 214 -4.67 2.02 6.70
C TYR A 214 -4.06 1.57 5.37
N ALA A 215 -2.73 1.54 5.28
CA ALA A 215 -2.06 1.07 4.07
C ALA A 215 -2.34 -0.42 3.80
N LEU A 216 -2.48 -1.24 4.84
CA LEU A 216 -2.92 -2.63 4.70
C LEU A 216 -4.36 -2.72 4.17
N MET A 217 -5.30 -1.91 4.69
CA MET A 217 -6.68 -1.89 4.18
C MET A 217 -6.71 -1.50 2.70
N ASP A 218 -5.92 -0.50 2.31
CA ASP A 218 -5.79 -0.10 0.90
C ASP A 218 -5.23 -1.24 0.03
N ALA A 219 -4.21 -1.95 0.50
CA ALA A 219 -3.62 -3.07 -0.22
C ALA A 219 -4.61 -4.24 -0.41
N ILE A 220 -5.36 -4.59 0.65
CA ILE A 220 -6.41 -5.62 0.60
C ILE A 220 -7.51 -5.19 -0.37
N SER A 221 -8.06 -3.98 -0.22
CA SER A 221 -9.10 -3.45 -1.10
C SER A 221 -8.69 -3.50 -2.57
N ARG A 222 -7.45 -3.10 -2.88
CA ARG A 222 -6.89 -3.12 -4.24
C ARG A 222 -6.74 -4.54 -4.79
N TYR A 223 -6.32 -5.48 -3.97
CA TYR A 223 -6.19 -6.90 -4.36
C TYR A 223 -7.53 -7.50 -4.81
N PHE A 224 -8.63 -7.14 -4.14
CA PHE A 224 -9.96 -7.63 -4.46
C PHE A 224 -10.74 -6.78 -5.48
N TYR A 225 -10.24 -5.59 -5.84
CA TYR A 225 -10.95 -4.65 -6.74
C TYR A 225 -11.37 -5.27 -8.07
N ARG A 226 -10.56 -6.17 -8.62
CA ARG A 226 -10.84 -6.85 -9.91
C ARG A 226 -12.07 -7.76 -9.89
N MET A 227 -12.59 -8.13 -8.73
CA MET A 227 -13.82 -8.92 -8.64
C MET A 227 -15.07 -8.15 -9.07
N GLY A 228 -15.01 -6.81 -9.11
CA GLY A 228 -16.11 -5.96 -9.60
C GLY A 228 -17.35 -5.88 -8.69
N TYR A 229 -17.32 -6.46 -7.50
CA TYR A 229 -18.43 -6.41 -6.54
C TYR A 229 -17.92 -6.23 -5.11
N PRO A 230 -17.42 -5.04 -4.75
CA PRO A 230 -17.16 -4.74 -3.36
C PRO A 230 -18.49 -4.52 -2.63
N ILE A 231 -18.71 -5.24 -1.54
CA ILE A 231 -19.84 -4.97 -0.65
C ILE A 231 -19.56 -3.64 0.06
N GLN A 232 -20.33 -2.61 -0.29
CA GLN A 232 -20.20 -1.30 0.35
C GLN A 232 -21.08 -1.23 1.58
N THR A 233 -20.48 -0.93 2.72
CA THR A 233 -21.17 -0.78 4.00
C THR A 233 -20.55 0.34 4.81
N GLU A 234 -21.29 0.83 5.82
CA GLU A 234 -20.85 1.93 6.67
C GLU A 234 -19.78 1.52 7.69
N ASN A 235 -19.80 0.26 8.11
CA ASN A 235 -18.91 -0.25 9.16
C ASN A 235 -18.65 -1.76 9.00
N LEU A 236 -17.73 -2.29 9.80
CA LEU A 236 -17.29 -3.68 9.74
C LEU A 236 -18.40 -4.68 10.08
N GLU A 237 -19.27 -4.38 11.07
CA GLU A 237 -20.35 -5.29 11.47
C GLU A 237 -21.39 -5.44 10.34
N ALA A 238 -21.77 -4.33 9.72
CA ALA A 238 -22.64 -4.34 8.56
C ALA A 238 -22.01 -5.09 7.37
N LEU A 239 -20.69 -5.00 7.19
CA LEU A 239 -19.95 -5.73 6.18
C LEU A 239 -19.97 -7.24 6.44
N GLN A 240 -19.76 -7.68 7.68
CA GLN A 240 -19.86 -9.08 8.07
C GLN A 240 -21.28 -9.62 7.84
N SER A 241 -22.32 -8.90 8.25
CA SER A 241 -23.72 -9.29 8.02
C SER A 241 -24.00 -9.44 6.54
N ALA A 242 -23.63 -8.44 5.74
CA ALA A 242 -23.89 -8.42 4.29
C ALA A 242 -23.14 -9.56 3.57
N ALA A 243 -21.89 -9.87 3.94
CA ALA A 243 -21.14 -10.99 3.37
C ALA A 243 -21.81 -12.32 3.69
N GLY A 244 -22.29 -12.51 4.93
CA GLY A 244 -23.06 -13.67 5.35
C GLY A 244 -24.41 -13.80 4.62
N GLU A 245 -25.16 -12.71 4.49
CA GLU A 245 -26.43 -12.68 3.76
C GLU A 245 -26.26 -13.08 2.28
N VAL A 246 -25.21 -12.55 1.62
CA VAL A 246 -24.89 -12.92 0.24
C VAL A 246 -24.51 -14.40 0.15
N SER A 247 -23.68 -14.91 1.05
CA SER A 247 -23.25 -16.31 1.02
C SER A 247 -24.39 -17.30 1.24
N ARG A 248 -25.43 -16.90 1.99
CA ARG A 248 -26.66 -17.68 2.21
C ARG A 248 -27.73 -17.50 1.14
N GLY A 249 -27.55 -16.55 0.21
CA GLY A 249 -28.54 -16.21 -0.82
C GLY A 249 -29.71 -15.37 -0.32
N GLU A 250 -29.56 -14.73 0.83
CA GLU A 250 -30.56 -13.85 1.47
C GLU A 250 -30.50 -12.41 0.93
N ARG A 251 -29.41 -12.09 0.21
CA ARG A 251 -29.17 -10.79 -0.41
C ARG A 251 -28.88 -10.95 -1.90
N GLU A 252 -29.39 -10.03 -2.70
CA GLU A 252 -29.13 -10.01 -4.14
C GLU A 252 -27.63 -9.88 -4.44
N ALA A 253 -27.15 -10.71 -5.36
CA ALA A 253 -25.75 -10.76 -5.76
C ALA A 253 -25.64 -10.89 -7.29
N PRO A 254 -24.54 -10.47 -7.92
CA PRO A 254 -24.32 -10.65 -9.35
C PRO A 254 -24.44 -12.10 -9.78
N ALA A 255 -24.93 -12.34 -11.00
CA ALA A 255 -25.10 -13.69 -11.54
C ALA A 255 -23.82 -14.54 -11.49
N ALA A 256 -22.64 -13.92 -11.69
CA ALA A 256 -21.35 -14.60 -11.59
C ALA A 256 -21.09 -15.15 -10.18
N LEU A 257 -21.44 -14.38 -9.12
CA LEU A 257 -21.28 -14.81 -7.74
C LEU A 257 -22.33 -15.88 -7.36
N GLN A 258 -23.56 -15.75 -7.84
CA GLN A 258 -24.60 -16.78 -7.66
C GLN A 258 -24.17 -18.11 -8.32
N ALA A 259 -23.64 -18.06 -9.54
CA ALA A 259 -23.10 -19.25 -10.22
C ALA A 259 -21.95 -19.89 -9.44
N LEU A 260 -21.05 -19.09 -8.85
CA LEU A 260 -19.98 -19.61 -8.01
C LEU A 260 -20.53 -20.34 -6.78
N LEU A 261 -21.46 -19.73 -6.03
CA LEU A 261 -22.09 -20.32 -4.84
C LEU A 261 -22.83 -21.62 -5.16
N ALA A 262 -23.48 -21.69 -6.33
CA ALA A 262 -24.17 -22.89 -6.79
C ALA A 262 -23.23 -24.02 -7.21
N THR A 263 -22.08 -23.69 -7.83
CA THR A 263 -21.12 -24.67 -8.36
C THR A 263 -20.27 -25.29 -7.25
N VAL A 264 -19.87 -24.50 -6.24
CA VAL A 264 -18.98 -24.95 -5.17
C VAL A 264 -19.55 -24.63 -3.77
N PRO A 265 -20.72 -25.21 -3.39
CA PRO A 265 -21.38 -24.94 -2.12
C PRO A 265 -20.51 -25.29 -0.90
N GLN A 266 -19.55 -26.22 -1.04
CA GLN A 266 -18.58 -26.56 0.01
C GLN A 266 -17.63 -25.43 0.35
N TYR A 267 -17.37 -24.49 -0.56
CA TYR A 267 -16.52 -23.29 -0.32
C TYR A 267 -17.32 -22.07 0.13
N ARG A 268 -18.56 -22.22 0.59
CA ARG A 268 -19.41 -21.10 1.02
C ARG A 268 -18.75 -20.21 2.07
N GLN A 269 -18.10 -20.79 3.08
CA GLN A 269 -17.40 -20.02 4.11
C GLN A 269 -16.21 -19.26 3.54
N GLN A 270 -15.47 -19.87 2.57
CA GLN A 270 -14.36 -19.20 1.91
C GLN A 270 -14.83 -18.06 1.01
N ILE A 271 -15.97 -18.22 0.35
CA ILE A 271 -16.60 -17.16 -0.45
C ILE A 271 -17.04 -16.01 0.47
N GLU A 272 -17.67 -16.30 1.61
CA GLU A 272 -18.04 -15.31 2.61
C GLU A 272 -16.81 -14.54 3.13
N ALA A 273 -15.74 -15.25 3.50
CA ALA A 273 -14.48 -14.65 3.94
C ALA A 273 -13.84 -13.78 2.84
N MET A 274 -13.86 -14.23 1.58
CA MET A 274 -13.41 -13.45 0.43
C MET A 274 -14.23 -12.18 0.25
N LEU A 275 -15.56 -12.24 0.39
CA LEU A 275 -16.46 -11.09 0.30
C LEU A 275 -16.21 -10.09 1.43
N LEU A 276 -16.01 -10.57 2.66
CA LEU A 276 -15.62 -9.70 3.79
C LEU A 276 -14.34 -8.93 3.48
N LEU A 277 -13.28 -9.62 3.03
CA LEU A 277 -12.01 -8.96 2.70
C LEU A 277 -12.15 -7.96 1.55
N SER A 278 -13.00 -8.26 0.56
CA SER A 278 -13.23 -7.37 -0.59
C SER A 278 -13.93 -6.05 -0.25
N GLY A 279 -14.72 -6.03 0.82
CA GLY A 279 -15.44 -4.84 1.28
C GLY A 279 -14.65 -4.00 2.28
N LEU A 280 -13.45 -4.41 2.67
CA LEU A 280 -12.62 -3.64 3.59
C LEU A 280 -12.15 -2.34 2.92
N THR A 281 -12.31 -1.23 3.64
CA THR A 281 -11.89 0.11 3.21
C THR A 281 -11.30 0.86 4.40
N ARG A 282 -10.73 2.04 4.16
CA ARG A 282 -10.35 2.94 5.27
C ARG A 282 -11.52 3.26 6.18
N ASN A 283 -12.69 3.53 5.61
CA ASN A 283 -13.89 3.87 6.39
C ASN A 283 -14.29 2.77 7.36
N THR A 284 -14.17 1.50 6.97
CA THR A 284 -14.46 0.37 7.87
C THR A 284 -13.47 0.28 9.04
N ALA A 285 -12.28 0.85 8.93
CA ALA A 285 -11.24 0.87 9.95
C ALA A 285 -11.25 2.15 10.82
N ASP A 286 -11.85 3.24 10.33
CA ASP A 286 -11.88 4.56 10.99
C ASP A 286 -12.32 4.54 12.47
N PRO A 287 -13.33 3.75 12.90
CA PRO A 287 -13.74 3.72 14.31
C PRO A 287 -12.59 3.43 15.28
N TRP A 288 -11.57 2.70 14.85
CA TRP A 288 -10.41 2.32 15.68
C TRP A 288 -9.15 3.11 15.38
N LEU A 289 -9.03 3.68 14.18
CA LEU A 289 -7.80 4.31 13.70
C LEU A 289 -7.85 5.84 13.66
N LEU A 290 -9.02 6.44 13.47
CA LEU A 290 -9.16 7.89 13.38
C LEU A 290 -8.69 8.56 14.67
N ARG A 291 -7.73 9.51 14.54
CA ARG A 291 -7.10 10.20 15.68
C ARG A 291 -6.37 9.27 16.67
N ASN A 292 -6.06 8.05 16.26
CA ASN A 292 -5.34 7.11 17.08
C ASN A 292 -3.82 7.33 16.93
N THR A 293 -3.17 7.68 18.04
CA THR A 293 -1.71 7.90 18.13
C THR A 293 -0.98 6.74 18.82
N ALA A 294 -1.68 5.63 19.11
CA ALA A 294 -1.07 4.46 19.73
C ALA A 294 -0.06 3.80 18.78
N VAL A 295 0.95 3.18 19.36
CA VAL A 295 2.00 2.44 18.63
C VAL A 295 2.23 1.07 19.28
N GLY A 296 2.71 0.10 18.51
CA GLY A 296 3.14 -1.21 18.99
C GLY A 296 2.04 -1.97 19.75
N ALA A 297 2.32 -2.43 20.97
CA ALA A 297 1.40 -3.24 21.79
C ALA A 297 0.08 -2.54 22.11
N LEU A 298 0.10 -1.22 22.28
CA LEU A 298 -1.12 -0.45 22.51
C LEU A 298 -1.97 -0.37 21.24
N MET A 299 -1.35 -0.17 20.08
CA MET A 299 -2.02 -0.23 18.78
C MET A 299 -2.70 -1.59 18.58
N ARG A 300 -1.97 -2.69 18.80
CA ARG A 300 -2.50 -4.05 18.68
C ARG A 300 -3.79 -4.23 19.49
N ARG A 301 -3.81 -3.77 20.76
CA ARG A 301 -4.98 -3.87 21.62
C ARG A 301 -6.17 -3.06 21.11
N LYS A 302 -5.89 -1.86 20.60
CA LYS A 302 -6.95 -0.97 20.09
C LYS A 302 -7.59 -1.46 18.79
N ILE A 303 -6.84 -2.11 17.93
CA ILE A 303 -7.36 -2.63 16.65
C ILE A 303 -7.86 -4.06 16.74
N GLU A 304 -7.82 -4.70 17.91
CA GLU A 304 -8.30 -6.09 18.06
C GLU A 304 -9.72 -6.32 17.50
N PRO A 305 -10.71 -5.42 17.71
CA PRO A 305 -12.04 -5.59 17.15
C PRO A 305 -12.07 -5.52 15.60
N LEU A 306 -11.11 -4.84 14.98
CA LEU A 306 -10.91 -4.81 13.54
C LEU A 306 -10.13 -6.04 13.07
N ALA A 307 -9.06 -6.37 13.79
CA ALA A 307 -8.12 -7.41 13.37
C ALA A 307 -8.68 -8.83 13.53
N ALA A 308 -9.48 -9.10 14.57
CA ALA A 308 -10.02 -10.43 14.85
C ALA A 308 -10.91 -10.97 13.71
N PRO A 309 -11.91 -10.23 13.18
CA PRO A 309 -12.72 -10.72 12.06
C PRO A 309 -11.91 -10.90 10.77
N ILE A 310 -10.93 -10.02 10.51
CA ILE A 310 -10.07 -10.13 9.32
C ILE A 310 -9.17 -11.36 9.43
N ASN A 311 -8.56 -11.60 10.60
CA ASN A 311 -7.73 -12.79 10.83
C ASN A 311 -8.56 -14.07 10.77
N GLN A 312 -9.82 -14.05 11.22
CA GLN A 312 -10.72 -15.18 11.07
C GLN A 312 -11.02 -15.47 9.60
N ALA A 313 -11.32 -14.45 8.80
CA ALA A 313 -11.51 -14.61 7.35
C ALA A 313 -10.24 -15.16 6.66
N VAL A 314 -9.08 -14.63 7.01
CA VAL A 314 -7.77 -15.13 6.54
C VAL A 314 -7.60 -16.62 6.93
N HIS A 315 -7.92 -16.99 8.16
CA HIS A 315 -7.82 -18.37 8.63
C HIS A 315 -8.73 -19.30 7.83
N ILE A 316 -10.00 -18.92 7.60
CA ILE A 316 -10.95 -19.69 6.78
C ILE A 316 -10.42 -19.90 5.36
N LEU A 317 -9.86 -18.86 4.74
CA LEU A 317 -9.29 -18.95 3.39
C LEU A 317 -8.01 -19.80 3.32
N ARG A 318 -7.30 -19.95 4.42
CA ARG A 318 -6.08 -20.77 4.51
C ARG A 318 -6.35 -22.22 4.90
N THR A 319 -7.50 -22.52 5.48
CA THR A 319 -7.85 -23.87 5.95
C THR A 319 -8.55 -24.62 4.82
N PRO A 320 -8.06 -25.82 4.42
CA PRO A 320 -8.74 -26.68 3.46
C PRO A 320 -10.12 -27.11 3.98
N VAL A 321 -11.06 -27.29 3.06
CA VAL A 321 -12.34 -27.92 3.41
C VAL A 321 -12.09 -29.42 3.60
N GLN A 322 -12.44 -29.95 4.77
CA GLN A 322 -12.41 -31.38 4.99
C GLN A 322 -13.64 -31.98 4.30
N ASP A 323 -13.43 -32.97 3.41
CA ASP A 323 -14.52 -33.75 2.88
C ASP A 323 -15.24 -34.44 4.05
N ALA A 324 -16.54 -34.17 4.20
CA ALA A 324 -17.39 -34.81 5.20
C ALA A 324 -17.85 -36.17 4.76
#